data_922801e84a5c8506f5311f78580cf081
#
_entry.id   922801e84a5c8506f5311f78580cf081
#
_cell.length_a   1.000
_cell.length_b   1.000
_cell.length_c   1.000
_cell.angle_alpha   90.00
_cell.angle_beta   90.00
_cell.angle_gamma   90.00
#
_symmetry.space_group_name_H-M   'P 1'
#
loop_
_entity.id
_entity.type
_entity.pdbx_description
1 polymer ?
#
loop_
_entity_poly.entity_id
_entity_poly.type
_entity_poly.pdbx_seq_one_letter_code
_entity_poly.pdbx_strand_id
1 'polypeptide(L)'
;DRQIDLIEDGGKVTQETRLYNGDTKISKPMRSKEEANDYRYFPCPDLLPVIVSDQTLDELRSSLPELPDARKSRFTQQYLLSDYDAEILASDTSNAEFFESVAEKTKNPKLAANWVMGDLTARLNMENKNISNSPVSSSQLAGLILRISDNTISSKMAKQVFDAIWLGEGNADEIIEARGLKQLSDSGSLEKIV
;
A
#
# COMPACT_ATOMS: atom_id res chain seq x y z
N ASP A 1 14.88 10.88 48.89
CA ASP A 1 14.56 11.20 50.26
C ASP A 1 13.65 12.43 50.36
N ARG A 2 14.08 13.70 50.15
CA ARG A 2 13.24 14.90 50.32
C ARG A 2 11.82 14.86 49.74
N GLN A 3 11.64 14.29 48.52
CA GLN A 3 10.30 14.22 47.90
C GLN A 3 9.46 13.13 48.57
N ILE A 4 10.09 12.08 49.06
CA ILE A 4 9.44 11.02 49.83
C ILE A 4 8.97 11.62 51.15
N ASP A 5 9.87 12.23 51.86
CA ASP A 5 9.57 12.88 53.17
C ASP A 5 8.43 13.89 53.00
N LEU A 6 8.46 14.72 51.93
CA LEU A 6 7.39 15.70 51.66
C LEU A 6 6.03 15.03 51.42
N ILE A 7 5.99 13.90 50.70
CA ILE A 7 4.74 13.16 50.41
C ILE A 7 4.24 12.46 51.68
N GLU A 8 5.13 11.91 52.50
CA GLU A 8 4.78 11.26 53.77
C GLU A 8 4.24 12.25 54.76
N ASP A 9 4.74 13.51 54.77
CA ASP A 9 4.22 14.63 55.56
C ASP A 9 2.91 15.23 54.98
N GLY A 10 2.32 14.63 53.93
CA GLY A 10 1.07 15.09 53.32
C GLY A 10 1.23 16.30 52.39
N GLY A 11 2.46 16.68 52.04
CA GLY A 11 2.76 17.76 51.10
C GLY A 11 2.65 17.32 49.62
N LYS A 12 2.70 18.30 48.71
CA LYS A 12 2.66 18.08 47.26
C LYS A 12 3.98 18.44 46.61
N VAL A 13 4.51 17.54 45.79
CA VAL A 13 5.72 17.80 45.03
C VAL A 13 5.44 18.80 43.90
N THR A 14 6.19 19.92 43.91
CA THR A 14 6.13 20.95 42.87
C THR A 14 7.26 20.75 41.88
N GLN A 15 6.96 20.90 40.61
CA GLN A 15 7.97 20.83 39.55
C GLN A 15 8.80 22.12 39.55
N GLU A 16 10.06 22.02 39.90
CA GLU A 16 10.96 23.15 40.04
C GLU A 16 12.41 22.78 39.71
N THR A 17 13.18 23.74 39.25
CA THR A 17 14.64 23.58 39.15
C THR A 17 15.26 23.88 40.52
N ARG A 18 16.10 22.98 41.01
CA ARG A 18 16.77 23.13 42.31
C ARG A 18 18.29 23.11 42.15
N LEU A 19 18.96 23.95 42.90
CA LEU A 19 20.40 23.92 43.03
C LEU A 19 20.77 23.00 44.20
N TYR A 20 21.61 22.00 43.93
CA TYR A 20 22.15 21.09 44.93
C TYR A 20 23.52 21.60 45.41
N ASN A 21 23.70 21.71 46.71
CA ASN A 21 24.99 22.02 47.33
C ASN A 21 25.59 20.71 47.87
N GLY A 22 26.76 20.31 47.31
CA GLY A 22 27.43 19.05 47.66
C GLY A 22 28.03 19.03 49.06
N ASP A 23 28.43 20.18 49.60
CA ASP A 23 29.05 20.30 50.94
C ASP A 23 28.00 20.16 52.04
N THR A 24 26.87 20.83 51.87
CA THR A 24 25.77 20.82 52.86
C THR A 24 24.76 19.74 52.60
N LYS A 25 24.82 19.06 51.45
CA LYS A 25 23.83 18.06 50.97
C LYS A 25 22.40 18.57 50.93
N ILE A 26 22.20 19.88 50.78
CA ILE A 26 20.89 20.51 50.74
C ILE A 26 20.61 21.03 49.32
N SER A 27 19.38 20.87 48.84
CA SER A 27 18.91 21.48 47.59
C SER A 27 18.00 22.67 47.87
N LYS A 28 18.23 23.80 47.17
CA LYS A 28 17.38 25.01 47.26
C LYS A 28 16.63 25.24 45.95
N PRO A 29 15.35 25.67 45.97
CA PRO A 29 14.64 26.05 44.79
C PRO A 29 15.30 27.23 44.09
N MET A 30 15.47 27.15 42.76
CA MET A 30 15.98 28.26 41.96
C MET A 30 14.87 28.91 41.15
N ARG A 31 14.07 28.09 40.44
CA ARG A 31 13.05 28.54 39.51
C ARG A 31 11.91 27.53 39.50
N SER A 32 10.68 27.98 39.66
CA SER A 32 9.50 27.18 39.40
C SER A 32 9.36 27.00 37.90
N LYS A 33 9.05 25.79 37.48
CA LYS A 33 8.60 25.51 36.12
C LYS A 33 7.08 25.47 36.13
N GLU A 34 6.49 26.63 36.07
CA GLU A 34 5.06 26.73 35.84
C GLU A 34 4.79 26.23 34.39
N GLU A 35 4.05 25.15 34.28
CA GLU A 35 3.47 24.61 33.03
C GLU A 35 4.48 24.35 31.92
N ALA A 36 5.38 23.37 32.11
CA ALA A 36 6.30 22.90 31.06
C ALA A 36 5.60 22.40 29.77
N ASN A 37 4.29 22.18 29.82
CA ASN A 37 3.49 21.80 28.67
C ASN A 37 3.20 22.98 27.72
N ASP A 38 3.14 24.21 28.21
CA ASP A 38 2.82 25.40 27.37
C ASP A 38 3.96 25.79 26.43
N TYR A 39 5.20 25.49 26.78
CA TYR A 39 6.34 25.89 25.95
C TYR A 39 6.36 25.24 24.55
N ARG A 40 5.69 24.10 24.34
CA ARG A 40 5.62 23.45 23.04
C ARG A 40 4.51 23.97 22.15
N TYR A 41 3.53 24.62 22.72
CA TYR A 41 2.34 25.10 22.01
C TYR A 41 2.24 26.63 22.01
N PHE A 42 3.30 27.32 22.38
CA PHE A 42 3.33 28.78 22.33
C PHE A 42 3.45 29.21 20.86
N PRO A 43 2.55 30.08 20.37
CA PRO A 43 2.66 30.61 19.00
C PRO A 43 4.01 31.31 18.82
N CYS A 44 4.72 30.98 17.74
CA CYS A 44 5.95 31.67 17.41
C CYS A 44 5.60 33.12 17.01
N PRO A 45 6.17 34.14 17.67
CA PRO A 45 5.84 35.54 17.39
C PRO A 45 6.28 35.97 15.98
N ASP A 46 7.24 35.27 15.39
CA ASP A 46 7.77 35.57 14.06
C ASP A 46 6.96 34.95 12.93
N LEU A 47 5.98 34.10 13.23
CA LEU A 47 5.12 33.45 12.25
C LEU A 47 3.74 34.08 12.25
N LEU A 48 3.30 34.51 11.07
CA LEU A 48 1.92 34.97 10.88
C LEU A 48 0.93 33.81 11.01
N PRO A 49 -0.27 34.06 11.55
CA PRO A 49 -1.31 33.04 11.57
C PRO A 49 -1.63 32.55 10.15
N VAL A 50 -1.67 31.24 9.98
CA VAL A 50 -2.15 30.62 8.74
C VAL A 50 -3.67 30.54 8.82
N ILE A 51 -4.36 31.26 7.95
CA ILE A 51 -5.82 31.26 7.86
C ILE A 51 -6.21 30.36 6.70
N VAL A 52 -6.87 29.25 6.98
CA VAL A 52 -7.45 28.35 5.99
C VAL A 52 -8.93 28.66 5.89
N SER A 53 -9.38 29.11 4.71
CA SER A 53 -10.80 29.40 4.48
C SER A 53 -11.63 28.12 4.33
N ASP A 54 -12.93 28.21 4.66
CA ASP A 54 -13.84 27.07 4.45
C ASP A 54 -13.89 26.66 2.98
N GLN A 55 -13.81 27.63 2.06
CA GLN A 55 -13.72 27.34 0.62
C GLN A 55 -12.51 26.47 0.28
N THR A 56 -11.33 26.80 0.83
CA THR A 56 -10.10 26.00 0.62
C THR A 56 -10.27 24.58 1.18
N LEU A 57 -10.93 24.45 2.34
CA LEU A 57 -11.22 23.13 2.93
C LEU A 57 -12.15 22.30 2.05
N ASP A 58 -13.17 22.91 1.49
CA ASP A 58 -14.14 22.22 0.61
C ASP A 58 -13.51 21.85 -0.75
N GLU A 59 -12.66 22.71 -1.29
CA GLU A 59 -11.86 22.39 -2.49
C GLU A 59 -10.92 21.20 -2.23
N LEU A 60 -10.21 21.19 -1.10
CA LEU A 60 -9.34 20.08 -0.72
C LEU A 60 -10.13 18.79 -0.48
N ARG A 61 -11.27 18.85 0.22
CA ARG A 61 -12.13 17.67 0.44
C ARG A 61 -12.64 17.08 -0.87
N SER A 62 -13.01 17.93 -1.83
CA SER A 62 -13.51 17.46 -3.13
C SER A 62 -12.39 16.92 -4.03
N SER A 63 -11.15 17.33 -3.81
CA SER A 63 -9.99 16.87 -4.58
C SER A 63 -9.27 15.67 -3.95
N LEU A 64 -9.67 15.25 -2.74
CA LEU A 64 -9.06 14.10 -2.08
C LEU A 64 -9.28 12.82 -2.90
N PRO A 65 -8.21 12.07 -3.20
CA PRO A 65 -8.36 10.76 -3.81
C PRO A 65 -9.03 9.79 -2.83
N GLU A 66 -9.53 8.68 -3.36
CA GLU A 66 -10.07 7.61 -2.51
C GLU A 66 -9.02 7.13 -1.51
N LEU A 67 -9.38 7.15 -0.23
CA LEU A 67 -8.49 6.73 0.86
C LEU A 67 -8.31 5.20 0.87
N PRO A 68 -7.17 4.69 1.36
CA PRO A 68 -6.89 3.25 1.37
C PRO A 68 -7.98 2.39 2.03
N ASP A 69 -8.54 2.82 3.15
CA ASP A 69 -9.61 2.08 3.86
C ASP A 69 -10.91 2.02 3.06
N ALA A 70 -11.28 3.13 2.40
CA ALA A 70 -12.45 3.18 1.52
C ALA A 70 -12.23 2.28 0.31
N ARG A 71 -11.04 2.32 -0.31
CA ARG A 71 -10.63 1.48 -1.43
C ARG A 71 -10.63 0.00 -1.06
N LYS A 72 -10.07 -0.37 0.10
CA LYS A 72 -10.11 -1.74 0.63
C LYS A 72 -11.55 -2.24 0.74
N SER A 73 -12.42 -1.43 1.37
CA SER A 73 -13.85 -1.76 1.51
C SER A 73 -14.53 -1.94 0.15
N ARG A 74 -14.23 -1.08 -0.80
CA ARG A 74 -14.75 -1.17 -2.17
C ARG A 74 -14.24 -2.43 -2.88
N PHE A 75 -12.96 -2.78 -2.75
CA PHE A 75 -12.38 -3.98 -3.36
C PHE A 75 -13.02 -5.26 -2.81
N THR A 76 -13.27 -5.31 -1.51
CA THR A 76 -13.96 -6.43 -0.88
C THR A 76 -15.40 -6.56 -1.38
N GLN A 77 -16.13 -5.44 -1.53
CA GLN A 77 -17.54 -5.45 -1.93
C GLN A 77 -17.72 -5.59 -3.45
N GLN A 78 -16.97 -4.83 -4.23
CA GLN A 78 -17.15 -4.76 -5.70
C GLN A 78 -16.50 -5.93 -6.42
N TYR A 79 -15.30 -6.33 -6.00
CA TYR A 79 -14.51 -7.37 -6.64
C TYR A 79 -14.55 -8.70 -5.89
N LEU A 80 -15.23 -8.77 -4.75
CA LEU A 80 -15.36 -9.96 -3.90
C LEU A 80 -13.99 -10.56 -3.52
N LEU A 81 -13.01 -9.69 -3.29
CA LEU A 81 -11.70 -10.09 -2.82
C LEU A 81 -11.73 -10.43 -1.32
N SER A 82 -10.77 -11.23 -0.88
CA SER A 82 -10.54 -11.41 0.55
C SER A 82 -10.06 -10.10 1.18
N ASP A 83 -10.27 -9.94 2.51
CA ASP A 83 -9.78 -8.76 3.24
C ASP A 83 -8.26 -8.57 3.07
N TYR A 84 -7.52 -9.68 3.03
CA TYR A 84 -6.07 -9.69 2.85
C TYR A 84 -5.67 -9.18 1.44
N ASP A 85 -6.30 -9.72 0.39
CA ASP A 85 -5.99 -9.31 -0.99
C ASP A 85 -6.37 -7.85 -1.22
N ALA A 86 -7.54 -7.44 -0.71
CA ALA A 86 -8.03 -6.07 -0.80
C ALA A 86 -7.09 -5.08 -0.08
N GLU A 87 -6.57 -5.45 1.09
CA GLU A 87 -5.62 -4.62 1.86
C GLU A 87 -4.30 -4.42 1.11
N ILE A 88 -3.72 -5.50 0.58
CA ILE A 88 -2.46 -5.41 -0.18
C ILE A 88 -2.64 -4.54 -1.43
N LEU A 89 -3.68 -4.79 -2.21
CA LEU A 89 -3.91 -4.06 -3.46
C LEU A 89 -4.32 -2.59 -3.22
N ALA A 90 -5.00 -2.29 -2.11
CA ALA A 90 -5.42 -0.93 -1.77
C ALA A 90 -4.30 -0.08 -1.13
N SER A 91 -3.23 -0.70 -0.63
CA SER A 91 -2.16 -0.03 0.12
C SER A 91 -1.38 0.99 -0.70
N ASP A 92 -1.26 0.77 -2.01
CA ASP A 92 -0.58 1.65 -2.96
C ASP A 92 -1.51 2.00 -4.12
N THR A 93 -1.56 3.29 -4.48
CA THR A 93 -2.47 3.78 -5.52
C THR A 93 -2.14 3.20 -6.89
N SER A 94 -0.86 3.09 -7.25
CA SER A 94 -0.45 2.57 -8.55
C SER A 94 -0.77 1.08 -8.69
N ASN A 95 -0.62 0.31 -7.61
CA ASN A 95 -1.01 -1.10 -7.57
C ASN A 95 -2.53 -1.26 -7.73
N ALA A 96 -3.30 -0.42 -7.05
CA ALA A 96 -4.75 -0.42 -7.13
C ALA A 96 -5.24 -0.10 -8.55
N GLU A 97 -4.75 0.97 -9.15
CA GLU A 97 -5.12 1.38 -10.52
C GLU A 97 -4.75 0.31 -11.56
N PHE A 98 -3.58 -0.29 -11.41
CA PHE A 98 -3.15 -1.37 -12.30
C PHE A 98 -4.07 -2.59 -12.17
N PHE A 99 -4.35 -3.01 -10.93
CA PHE A 99 -5.27 -4.12 -10.65
C PHE A 99 -6.66 -3.83 -11.23
N GLU A 100 -7.24 -2.66 -10.98
CA GLU A 100 -8.56 -2.28 -11.49
C GLU A 100 -8.61 -2.33 -13.02
N SER A 101 -7.61 -1.78 -13.68
CA SER A 101 -7.50 -1.83 -15.14
C SER A 101 -7.47 -3.27 -15.69
N VAL A 102 -6.79 -4.18 -14.99
CA VAL A 102 -6.76 -5.60 -15.37
C VAL A 102 -8.11 -6.27 -15.07
N ALA A 103 -8.68 -6.04 -13.89
CA ALA A 103 -9.94 -6.64 -13.47
C ALA A 103 -11.12 -6.24 -14.37
N GLU A 104 -11.18 -4.96 -14.76
CA GLU A 104 -12.20 -4.45 -15.69
C GLU A 104 -12.15 -5.12 -17.05
N LYS A 105 -10.96 -5.33 -17.60
CA LYS A 105 -10.75 -5.94 -18.91
C LYS A 105 -11.03 -7.44 -18.91
N THR A 106 -10.67 -8.12 -17.82
CA THR A 106 -10.78 -9.58 -17.72
C THR A 106 -12.12 -10.06 -17.19
N LYS A 107 -12.87 -9.20 -16.51
CA LYS A 107 -14.08 -9.57 -15.75
C LYS A 107 -13.85 -10.71 -14.74
N ASN A 108 -12.60 -10.94 -14.38
CA ASN A 108 -12.17 -11.96 -13.43
C ASN A 108 -11.24 -11.35 -12.36
N PRO A 109 -11.78 -10.60 -11.40
CA PRO A 109 -10.99 -9.85 -10.43
C PRO A 109 -10.11 -10.75 -9.56
N LYS A 110 -10.57 -11.96 -9.23
CA LYS A 110 -9.80 -12.88 -8.40
C LYS A 110 -8.53 -13.37 -9.11
N LEU A 111 -8.64 -13.71 -10.39
CA LEU A 111 -7.47 -14.12 -11.18
C LEU A 111 -6.55 -12.92 -11.44
N ALA A 112 -7.11 -11.74 -11.69
CA ALA A 112 -6.35 -10.50 -11.81
C ALA A 112 -5.54 -10.19 -10.54
N ALA A 113 -6.18 -10.28 -9.36
CA ALA A 113 -5.51 -10.09 -8.07
C ALA A 113 -4.35 -11.07 -7.87
N ASN A 114 -4.58 -12.36 -8.15
CA ASN A 114 -3.55 -13.40 -8.03
C ASN A 114 -2.33 -13.10 -8.92
N TRP A 115 -2.54 -12.69 -10.17
CA TRP A 115 -1.45 -12.36 -11.09
C TRP A 115 -0.71 -11.08 -10.71
N VAL A 116 -1.42 -10.05 -10.27
CA VAL A 116 -0.81 -8.78 -9.86
C VAL A 116 0.00 -8.95 -8.58
N MET A 117 -0.56 -9.59 -7.55
CA MET A 117 0.12 -9.79 -6.27
C MET A 117 1.19 -10.90 -6.33
N GLY A 118 1.01 -11.88 -7.21
CA GLY A 118 1.92 -13.01 -7.37
C GLY A 118 3.02 -12.75 -8.39
N ASP A 119 2.82 -13.27 -9.61
CA ASP A 119 3.87 -13.34 -10.64
C ASP A 119 4.40 -11.94 -11.04
N LEU A 120 3.52 -10.93 -11.17
CA LEU A 120 3.95 -9.57 -11.53
C LEU A 120 4.78 -8.94 -10.41
N THR A 121 4.26 -8.94 -9.17
CA THR A 121 4.96 -8.34 -8.02
C THR A 121 6.27 -9.07 -7.73
N ALA A 122 6.29 -10.39 -7.82
CA ALA A 122 7.52 -11.16 -7.64
C ALA A 122 8.61 -10.74 -8.65
N ARG A 123 8.22 -10.57 -9.92
CA ARG A 123 9.17 -10.14 -10.96
C ARG A 123 9.64 -8.70 -10.78
N LEU A 124 8.74 -7.79 -10.41
CA LEU A 124 9.09 -6.41 -10.09
C LEU A 124 10.10 -6.33 -8.95
N ASN A 125 9.86 -7.10 -7.87
CA ASN A 125 10.75 -7.14 -6.71
C ASN A 125 12.15 -7.69 -7.08
N MET A 126 12.22 -8.71 -7.92
CA MET A 126 13.51 -9.27 -8.39
C MET A 126 14.36 -8.22 -9.13
N GLU A 127 13.72 -7.30 -9.84
CA GLU A 127 14.39 -6.26 -10.61
C GLU A 127 14.41 -4.89 -9.89
N ASN A 128 13.96 -4.82 -8.62
CA ASN A 128 13.83 -3.58 -7.85
C ASN A 128 13.03 -2.49 -8.58
N LYS A 129 11.95 -2.88 -9.24
CA LYS A 129 11.04 -2.00 -9.98
C LYS A 129 9.73 -1.81 -9.24
N ASN A 130 9.12 -0.64 -9.42
CA ASN A 130 7.74 -0.38 -9.00
C ASN A 130 6.78 -0.71 -10.16
N ILE A 131 5.50 -0.92 -9.85
CA ILE A 131 4.48 -1.25 -10.84
C ILE A 131 4.34 -0.17 -11.91
N SER A 132 4.53 1.11 -11.55
CA SER A 132 4.54 2.24 -12.49
C SER A 132 5.64 2.14 -13.56
N ASN A 133 6.72 1.40 -13.29
CA ASN A 133 7.83 1.15 -14.20
C ASN A 133 7.83 -0.29 -14.73
N SER A 134 6.68 -0.97 -14.64
CA SER A 134 6.53 -2.32 -15.16
C SER A 134 6.71 -2.35 -16.68
N PRO A 135 7.53 -3.28 -17.22
CA PRO A 135 7.60 -3.49 -18.66
C PRO A 135 6.32 -4.12 -19.21
N VAL A 136 5.50 -4.74 -18.36
CA VAL A 136 4.22 -5.33 -18.73
C VAL A 136 3.10 -4.36 -18.40
N SER A 137 2.36 -3.94 -19.39
CA SER A 137 1.18 -3.10 -19.22
C SER A 137 -0.02 -3.88 -18.68
N SER A 138 -0.99 -3.16 -18.07
CA SER A 138 -2.26 -3.78 -17.64
C SER A 138 -3.02 -4.45 -18.80
N SER A 139 -2.89 -3.94 -20.02
CA SER A 139 -3.53 -4.52 -21.20
C SER A 139 -2.90 -5.85 -21.62
N GLN A 140 -1.57 -5.94 -21.57
CA GLN A 140 -0.85 -7.18 -21.88
C GLN A 140 -1.14 -8.27 -20.84
N LEU A 141 -1.14 -7.89 -19.54
CA LEU A 141 -1.49 -8.83 -18.48
C LEU A 141 -2.95 -9.29 -18.60
N ALA A 142 -3.87 -8.37 -18.89
CA ALA A 142 -5.26 -8.72 -19.11
C ALA A 142 -5.42 -9.69 -20.32
N GLY A 143 -4.72 -9.46 -21.42
CA GLY A 143 -4.71 -10.38 -22.57
C GLY A 143 -4.27 -11.79 -22.17
N LEU A 144 -3.20 -11.91 -21.39
CA LEU A 144 -2.73 -13.19 -20.86
C LEU A 144 -3.79 -13.88 -19.98
N ILE A 145 -4.40 -13.13 -19.04
CA ILE A 145 -5.42 -13.65 -18.13
C ILE A 145 -6.66 -14.14 -18.91
N LEU A 146 -7.05 -13.43 -19.97
CA LEU A 146 -8.17 -13.86 -20.83
C LEU A 146 -7.87 -15.22 -21.48
N ARG A 147 -6.64 -15.48 -21.93
CA ARG A 147 -6.23 -16.78 -22.53
C ARG A 147 -6.15 -17.91 -21.51
N ILE A 148 -5.96 -17.59 -20.24
CA ILE A 148 -6.11 -18.56 -19.15
C ILE A 148 -7.59 -18.85 -18.89
N SER A 149 -8.43 -17.79 -18.85
CA SER A 149 -9.85 -17.91 -18.54
C SER A 149 -10.65 -18.66 -19.60
N ASP A 150 -10.27 -18.54 -20.87
CA ASP A 150 -10.87 -19.25 -22.00
C ASP A 150 -10.26 -20.64 -22.26
N ASN A 151 -9.32 -21.09 -21.41
CA ASN A 151 -8.60 -22.35 -21.51
C ASN A 151 -7.75 -22.50 -22.80
N THR A 152 -7.40 -21.42 -23.48
CA THR A 152 -6.48 -21.46 -24.62
C THR A 152 -5.10 -21.94 -24.17
N ILE A 153 -4.66 -21.57 -22.98
CA ILE A 153 -3.39 -21.99 -22.38
C ILE A 153 -3.58 -22.45 -20.94
N SER A 154 -2.73 -23.39 -20.50
CA SER A 154 -2.67 -23.81 -19.11
C SER A 154 -1.92 -22.80 -18.23
N SER A 155 -2.11 -22.85 -16.91
CA SER A 155 -1.39 -21.99 -15.97
C SER A 155 0.14 -22.12 -16.07
N LYS A 156 0.66 -23.30 -16.44
CA LYS A 156 2.09 -23.51 -16.67
C LYS A 156 2.57 -22.78 -17.92
N MET A 157 1.80 -22.85 -19.01
CA MET A 157 2.10 -22.13 -20.25
C MET A 157 1.99 -20.63 -20.05
N ALA A 158 1.03 -20.17 -19.24
CA ALA A 158 0.85 -18.75 -18.94
C ALA A 158 2.09 -18.11 -18.32
N LYS A 159 2.82 -18.82 -17.46
CA LYS A 159 4.09 -18.31 -16.92
C LYS A 159 5.16 -18.12 -17.98
N GLN A 160 5.24 -19.02 -18.93
CA GLN A 160 6.18 -18.90 -20.08
C GLN A 160 5.79 -17.73 -20.99
N VAL A 161 4.50 -17.51 -21.20
CA VAL A 161 4.01 -16.37 -21.98
C VAL A 161 4.27 -15.06 -21.23
N PHE A 162 4.06 -15.04 -19.91
CA PHE A 162 4.35 -13.88 -19.08
C PHE A 162 5.83 -13.49 -19.12
N ASP A 163 6.74 -14.47 -19.03
CA ASP A 163 8.18 -14.22 -19.14
C ASP A 163 8.55 -13.63 -20.52
N ALA A 164 7.92 -14.10 -21.58
CA ALA A 164 8.15 -13.56 -22.92
C ALA A 164 7.58 -12.12 -23.08
N ILE A 165 6.39 -11.83 -22.50
CA ILE A 165 5.84 -10.47 -22.45
C ILE A 165 6.79 -9.56 -21.68
N TRP A 166 7.32 -10.02 -20.55
CA TRP A 166 8.28 -9.28 -19.73
C TRP A 166 9.53 -8.89 -20.50
N LEU A 167 10.01 -9.76 -21.37
CA LEU A 167 11.17 -9.53 -22.25
C LEU A 167 10.82 -8.67 -23.50
N GLY A 168 9.56 -8.29 -23.68
CA GLY A 168 9.12 -7.45 -24.78
C GLY A 168 8.95 -8.20 -26.11
N GLU A 169 8.77 -9.52 -26.09
CA GLU A 169 8.61 -10.34 -27.30
C GLU A 169 7.28 -10.13 -28.03
N GLY A 170 6.32 -9.43 -27.40
CA GLY A 170 5.02 -9.14 -27.99
C GLY A 170 3.87 -9.22 -26.98
N ASN A 171 2.64 -9.36 -27.48
CA ASN A 171 1.46 -9.61 -26.66
C ASN A 171 1.19 -11.12 -26.48
N ALA A 172 0.25 -11.46 -25.61
CA ALA A 172 -0.04 -12.86 -25.29
C ALA A 172 -0.41 -13.70 -26.52
N ASP A 173 -1.23 -13.16 -27.42
CA ASP A 173 -1.71 -13.89 -28.60
C ASP A 173 -0.57 -14.18 -29.61
N GLU A 174 0.28 -13.17 -29.85
CA GLU A 174 1.45 -13.29 -30.71
C GLU A 174 2.42 -14.36 -30.21
N ILE A 175 2.69 -14.35 -28.90
CA ILE A 175 3.61 -15.31 -28.28
C ILE A 175 3.03 -16.73 -28.29
N ILE A 176 1.72 -16.87 -27.98
CA ILE A 176 1.03 -18.17 -28.00
C ILE A 176 1.07 -18.77 -29.39
N GLU A 177 0.84 -17.97 -30.43
CA GLU A 177 0.87 -18.42 -31.82
C GLU A 177 2.29 -18.78 -32.27
N ALA A 178 3.26 -17.89 -32.02
CA ALA A 178 4.66 -18.10 -32.42
C ALA A 178 5.29 -19.33 -31.77
N ARG A 179 4.90 -19.64 -30.53
CA ARG A 179 5.45 -20.79 -29.77
C ARG A 179 4.58 -22.03 -29.80
N GLY A 180 3.43 -21.98 -30.49
CA GLY A 180 2.51 -23.12 -30.60
C GLY A 180 1.93 -23.58 -29.26
N LEU A 181 1.69 -22.66 -28.31
CA LEU A 181 1.29 -22.97 -26.96
C LEU A 181 -0.23 -23.15 -26.77
N LYS A 182 -0.96 -23.50 -27.81
CA LYS A 182 -2.40 -23.77 -27.69
C LYS A 182 -2.65 -25.13 -27.03
N GLN A 183 -3.52 -25.14 -26.01
CA GLN A 183 -3.94 -26.39 -25.38
C GLN A 183 -4.91 -27.13 -26.31
N LEU A 184 -4.60 -28.37 -26.66
CA LEU A 184 -5.52 -29.24 -27.39
C LEU A 184 -6.60 -29.73 -26.43
N SER A 185 -7.78 -29.11 -26.47
CA SER A 185 -8.94 -29.46 -25.63
C SER A 185 -10.00 -30.28 -26.36
N ASP A 186 -9.78 -30.58 -27.66
CA ASP A 186 -10.73 -31.36 -28.48
C ASP A 186 -10.42 -32.83 -28.33
N SER A 187 -11.39 -33.58 -27.76
CA SER A 187 -11.32 -35.05 -27.61
C SER A 187 -11.12 -35.77 -28.91
N GLY A 188 -11.66 -35.26 -30.04
CA GLY A 188 -11.48 -35.85 -31.36
C GLY A 188 -10.07 -35.66 -31.94
N SER A 189 -9.34 -34.66 -31.51
CA SER A 189 -7.92 -34.43 -31.85
C SER A 189 -6.99 -35.28 -30.99
N LEU A 190 -7.37 -35.59 -29.75
CA LEU A 190 -6.63 -36.46 -28.84
C LEU A 190 -6.71 -37.92 -29.24
N GLU A 191 -7.88 -38.40 -29.73
CA GLU A 191 -8.05 -39.78 -30.29
C GLU A 191 -7.21 -40.07 -31.51
N LYS A 192 -6.78 -39.04 -32.26
CA LYS A 192 -5.90 -39.22 -33.44
C LYS A 192 -4.41 -39.28 -33.08
N ILE A 193 -4.04 -38.98 -31.87
CA ILE A 193 -2.65 -38.95 -31.39
C ILE A 193 -2.33 -40.20 -30.55
N VAL A 194 -3.34 -40.92 -30.07
CA VAL A 194 -3.24 -42.20 -29.36
C VAL A 194 -3.41 -43.33 -30.36
#